data_da87b985585bb68e5b0c282d4385087f
#
_entry.id   da87b985585bb68e5b0c282d4385087f
#
_cell.length_a   1.000
_cell.length_b   1.000
_cell.length_c   1.000
_cell.angle_alpha   90.00
_cell.angle_beta   90.00
_cell.angle_gamma   90.00
#
_symmetry.space_group_name_H-M   'P 1'
#
loop_
_entity.id
_entity.type
_entity.pdbx_description
1 polymer ?
#
loop_
_entity_poly.entity_id
_entity_poly.type
_entity_poly.pdbx_seq_one_letter_code
_entity_poly.pdbx_strand_id
1 'polypeptide(L)' 'MSYMFYNCSNLTKLDLSSFDTKNVNDMDYMFYGCSNLTKLDLSSFDTKNVTNMRDMFSGCSKLKKKPF' A
#
# COMPACT_ATOMS: atom_id res chain seq x y z
N MET A 1 -5.55 5.49 6.79
CA MET A 1 -4.28 5.52 6.04
C MET A 1 -4.47 5.85 4.56
N SER A 2 -5.58 6.42 4.22
CA SER A 2 -5.87 6.79 2.83
C SER A 2 -4.80 7.74 2.30
N TYR A 3 -4.38 7.54 1.05
CA TYR A 3 -3.46 8.43 0.32
C TYR A 3 -2.07 8.57 0.94
N MET A 4 -1.69 7.70 1.88
CA MET A 4 -0.44 7.87 2.63
C MET A 4 0.80 7.94 1.75
N PHE A 5 0.85 7.10 0.72
CA PHE A 5 1.97 7.06 -0.25
C PHE A 5 1.50 7.40 -1.66
N TYR A 6 0.46 8.20 -1.77
CA TYR A 6 -0.14 8.59 -3.04
C TYR A 6 0.91 9.28 -3.94
N ASN A 7 1.06 8.76 -5.15
CA ASN A 7 1.98 9.31 -6.17
C ASN A 7 3.45 9.37 -5.75
N CYS A 8 3.89 8.49 -4.87
CA CYS A 8 5.30 8.38 -4.51
C CYS A 8 6.08 7.69 -5.63
N SER A 9 6.18 8.34 -6.78
CA SER A 9 6.72 7.73 -8.00
C SER A 9 8.22 7.45 -7.94
N ASN A 10 8.95 8.07 -7.01
CA ASN A 10 10.37 7.82 -6.83
C ASN A 10 10.67 6.67 -5.84
N LEU A 11 9.65 6.16 -5.19
CA LEU A 11 9.81 5.11 -4.19
C LEU A 11 9.99 3.76 -4.89
N THR A 12 11.08 3.05 -4.59
CA THR A 12 11.37 1.75 -5.21
C THR A 12 11.12 0.57 -4.29
N LYS A 13 11.30 0.77 -2.99
CA LYS A 13 11.00 -0.25 -1.99
C LYS A 13 10.51 0.43 -0.73
N LEU A 14 9.74 -0.30 0.07
CA LEU A 14 9.13 0.26 1.27
C LEU A 14 9.01 -0.83 2.31
N ASP A 15 9.57 -0.57 3.49
CA ASP A 15 9.50 -1.47 4.63
C ASP A 15 8.46 -0.92 5.61
N LEU A 16 7.37 -1.65 5.77
CA LEU A 16 6.27 -1.27 6.65
C LEU A 16 6.16 -2.21 7.86
N SER A 17 7.23 -2.91 8.19
CA SER A 17 7.19 -3.92 9.25
C SER A 17 6.87 -3.34 10.64
N SER A 18 7.15 -2.05 10.84
CA SER A 18 6.87 -1.37 12.12
C SER A 18 5.47 -0.77 12.20
N PHE A 19 4.70 -0.83 11.11
CA PHE A 19 3.36 -0.25 11.10
C PHE A 19 2.37 -1.12 11.85
N ASP A 20 1.55 -0.49 12.67
CA ASP A 20 0.43 -1.14 13.35
C ASP A 20 -0.86 -0.69 12.67
N THR A 21 -1.50 -1.60 11.97
CA THR A 21 -2.70 -1.28 11.18
C THR A 21 -3.96 -1.93 11.73
N LYS A 22 -3.93 -2.50 12.92
CA LYS A 22 -5.06 -3.28 13.44
C LYS A 22 -6.35 -2.47 13.59
N ASN A 23 -6.25 -1.15 13.79
CA ASN A 23 -7.41 -0.28 13.93
C ASN A 23 -7.72 0.52 12.66
N VAL A 24 -7.03 0.25 11.56
CA VAL A 24 -7.22 0.97 10.31
C VAL A 24 -8.42 0.38 9.57
N ASN A 25 -9.30 1.24 9.10
CA ASN A 25 -10.46 0.83 8.31
C ASN A 25 -10.46 1.35 6.87
N ASP A 26 -9.64 2.33 6.54
CA ASP A 26 -9.51 2.89 5.19
C ASP A 26 -8.06 2.81 4.72
N MET A 27 -7.84 2.18 3.57
CA MET A 27 -6.54 2.12 2.90
C MET A 27 -6.66 2.48 1.42
N ASP A 28 -7.69 3.23 1.05
CA ASP A 28 -7.91 3.60 -0.35
C ASP A 28 -6.80 4.51 -0.85
N TYR A 29 -6.37 4.27 -2.08
CA TYR A 29 -5.32 5.04 -2.76
C TYR A 29 -3.98 5.10 -2.02
N MET A 30 -3.75 4.20 -1.08
CA MET A 30 -2.55 4.27 -0.23
C MET A 30 -1.26 4.24 -1.04
N PHE A 31 -1.18 3.40 -2.05
CA PHE A 31 0.00 3.27 -2.91
C PHE A 31 -0.28 3.68 -4.36
N TYR A 32 -1.34 4.43 -4.57
CA TYR A 32 -1.75 4.85 -5.90
C TYR A 32 -0.61 5.62 -6.58
N GLY A 33 -0.26 5.22 -7.80
CA GLY A 33 0.73 5.94 -8.58
C GLY A 33 2.17 5.71 -8.16
N CYS A 34 2.44 4.74 -7.29
CA CYS A 34 3.81 4.36 -6.94
C CYS A 34 4.41 3.55 -8.10
N SER A 35 4.68 4.22 -9.21
CA SER A 35 4.99 3.55 -10.49
C SER A 35 6.36 2.87 -10.51
N ASN A 36 7.27 3.22 -9.61
CA ASN A 36 8.59 2.60 -9.52
C ASN A 36 8.73 1.63 -8.37
N LEU A 37 7.66 1.41 -7.60
CA LEU A 37 7.70 0.51 -6.46
C LEU A 37 7.79 -0.94 -6.94
N THR A 38 8.87 -1.62 -6.59
CA THR A 38 9.11 -3.01 -6.99
C THR A 38 8.99 -3.98 -5.83
N LYS A 39 9.29 -3.54 -4.62
CA LYS A 39 9.28 -4.39 -3.42
C LYS A 39 8.39 -3.77 -2.35
N LEU A 40 7.40 -4.52 -1.94
CA LEU A 40 6.47 -4.09 -0.90
C LEU A 40 6.09 -5.32 -0.07
N ASP A 41 6.40 -5.27 1.22
CA ASP A 41 6.05 -6.35 2.14
C ASP A 41 4.98 -5.85 3.09
N LEU A 42 3.78 -6.38 2.95
CA LEU A 42 2.63 -6.06 3.79
C LEU A 42 2.27 -7.21 4.73
N SER A 43 3.20 -8.10 5.01
CA SER A 43 2.93 -9.26 5.86
C SER A 43 2.55 -8.87 7.29
N SER A 44 2.97 -7.70 7.75
CA SER A 44 2.62 -7.20 9.09
C SER A 44 1.27 -6.48 9.12
N PHE A 45 0.65 -6.25 7.97
CA PHE A 45 -0.62 -5.52 7.91
C PHE A 45 -1.77 -6.41 8.36
N ASP A 46 -2.59 -5.88 9.23
CA ASP A 46 -3.85 -6.50 9.65
C ASP A 46 -4.98 -5.78 8.92
N THR A 47 -5.62 -6.47 8.00
CA THR A 47 -6.67 -5.89 7.15
C THR A 47 -8.07 -6.30 7.59
N LYS A 48 -8.22 -6.97 8.73
CA LYS A 48 -9.53 -7.49 9.10
C LYS A 48 -10.58 -6.39 9.35
N ASN A 49 -10.14 -5.21 9.76
CA ASN A 49 -11.04 -4.06 9.97
C ASN A 49 -11.11 -3.11 8.77
N VAL A 50 -10.38 -3.41 7.70
CA VAL A 50 -10.36 -2.53 6.52
C VAL A 50 -11.62 -2.76 5.70
N THR A 51 -12.34 -1.67 5.44
CA THR A 51 -13.57 -1.70 4.66
C THR A 51 -13.40 -1.07 3.27
N ASN A 52 -12.34 -0.30 3.06
CA ASN A 52 -12.10 0.40 1.80
C ASN A 52 -10.64 0.26 1.38
N MET A 53 -10.41 -0.43 0.26
CA MET A 53 -9.08 -0.59 -0.35
C MET A 53 -9.10 -0.13 -1.81
N ARG A 54 -9.98 0.80 -2.16
CA ARG A 54 -10.15 1.23 -3.55
C ARG A 54 -8.84 1.75 -4.12
N ASP A 55 -8.48 1.23 -5.28
CA ASP A 55 -7.32 1.68 -6.07
C ASP A 55 -6.01 1.75 -5.28
N MET A 56 -5.87 0.90 -4.26
CA MET A 56 -4.71 0.90 -3.39
C MET A 56 -3.40 0.72 -4.15
N PHE A 57 -3.40 -0.13 -5.17
CA PHE A 57 -2.21 -0.41 -5.98
C PHE A 57 -2.34 0.06 -7.43
N SER A 58 -3.32 0.88 -7.73
CA SER A 58 -3.52 1.38 -9.08
C SER A 58 -2.32 2.22 -9.50
N GLY A 59 -1.77 1.94 -10.68
CA GLY A 59 -0.59 2.65 -11.17
C GLY A 59 0.74 2.12 -10.64
N CYS A 60 0.73 1.07 -9.83
CA CYS A 60 1.97 0.40 -9.39
C CYS A 60 2.44 -0.54 -10.48
N SER A 61 2.88 0.02 -11.61
CA SER A 61 3.15 -0.77 -12.82
C SER A 61 4.34 -1.71 -12.70
N LYS A 62 5.27 -1.43 -11.80
CA LYS A 62 6.44 -2.30 -11.58
C LYS A 62 6.24 -3.30 -10.46
N LEU A 63 5.17 -3.22 -9.72
CA LEU A 63 4.88 -4.17 -8.65
C LEU A 63 4.31 -5.43 -9.25
N LYS A 64 5.11 -6.51 -9.26
CA LYS A 64 4.73 -7.75 -9.92
C LYS A 64 3.73 -8.57 -9.13
N LYS A 65 3.81 -8.50 -7.81
CA LYS A 65 2.97 -9.29 -6.93
C LYS A 65 2.27 -8.36 -5.94
N LYS A 66 0.98 -8.24 -6.12
CA LYS A 66 0.15 -7.42 -5.22
C LYS A 66 -0.27 -8.27 -4.03
N PRO A 67 -0.08 -7.77 -2.80
CA PRO A 67 -0.37 -8.57 -1.60
C PRO A 67 -1.85 -8.87 -1.37
N PHE A 68 -2.71 -8.04 -1.93
CA PHE A 68 -4.16 -8.22 -1.75
C PHE A 68 -4.90 -8.36 -3.05
#